data_920e907a1c33d3f239d423702a05c159
#
_entry.id   920e907a1c33d3f239d423702a05c159
#
_cell.length_a   1.000
_cell.length_b   1.000
_cell.length_c   1.000
_cell.angle_alpha   90.00
_cell.angle_beta   90.00
_cell.angle_gamma   90.00
#
_symmetry.space_group_name_H-M   'P 1'
#
loop_
_entity.id
_entity.type
_entity.pdbx_description
1 polymer ?
#
loop_
_entity_poly.entity_id
_entity_poly.type
_entity_poly.pdbx_seq_one_letter_code
_entity_poly.pdbx_strand_id
1 'polypeptide(L)'
;MSNVFVLLAIRRRLHGVSDSAGRRQPVSQVHVDQTTASSIARVHRHLPASDVPKLLEGRFQIINLWRPIAAPALDWPLALCDYRSVDLEKDTFPVARISAEGMGETMRVKYNENHKWMYLYGMTPEEIVLIKWQVVSFVRTY
;
A
#
# COMPACT_ATOMS: atom_id res chain seq x y z
N MET A 1 -1.81 -19.33 -10.99
CA MET A 1 -1.52 -18.10 -10.20
C MET A 1 -2.70 -17.17 -10.41
N SER A 2 -3.46 -16.90 -9.35
CA SER A 2 -4.60 -15.98 -9.44
C SER A 2 -4.10 -14.55 -9.16
N ASN A 3 -4.22 -13.67 -10.14
CA ASN A 3 -3.87 -12.26 -10.00
C ASN A 3 -5.18 -11.47 -9.78
N VAL A 4 -5.29 -10.80 -8.65
CA VAL A 4 -6.41 -9.89 -8.38
C VAL A 4 -5.89 -8.46 -8.50
N PHE A 5 -6.49 -7.68 -9.40
CA PHE A 5 -6.15 -6.28 -9.59
C PHE A 5 -7.24 -5.40 -8.98
N VAL A 6 -6.84 -4.48 -8.11
CA VAL A 6 -7.71 -3.41 -7.63
C VAL A 6 -7.18 -2.11 -8.17
N LEU A 7 -7.95 -1.45 -9.02
CA LEU A 7 -7.58 -0.15 -9.59
C LEU A 7 -8.08 0.97 -8.66
N LEU A 8 -7.16 1.80 -8.18
CA LEU A 8 -7.47 3.00 -7.42
C LEU A 8 -6.89 4.22 -8.13
N ALA A 9 -7.73 5.12 -8.59
CA ALA A 9 -7.30 6.38 -9.17
C ALA A 9 -7.19 7.46 -8.08
N ILE A 10 -6.00 8.04 -7.93
CA ILE A 10 -5.73 9.18 -7.06
C ILE A 10 -5.54 10.41 -7.95
N ARG A 11 -6.21 11.50 -7.63
CA ARG A 11 -6.13 12.74 -8.41
C ARG A 11 -5.05 13.67 -7.86
N ARG A 12 -4.65 14.63 -8.70
CA ARG A 12 -3.83 15.77 -8.32
C ARG A 12 -4.41 16.47 -7.08
N ARG A 13 -3.53 16.90 -6.17
CA ARG A 13 -3.95 17.70 -5.02
C ARG A 13 -4.52 19.06 -5.47
N LEU A 14 -5.68 19.38 -4.94
CA LEU A 14 -6.33 20.67 -5.13
C LEU A 14 -6.39 21.41 -3.80
N HIS A 15 -5.84 22.62 -3.72
CA HIS A 15 -5.91 23.43 -2.52
C HIS A 15 -7.36 23.82 -2.20
N GLY A 16 -7.72 23.76 -0.92
CA GLY A 16 -9.05 24.16 -0.46
C GLY A 16 -10.20 23.20 -0.81
N VAL A 17 -9.89 22.03 -1.37
CA VAL A 17 -10.90 21.02 -1.70
C VAL A 17 -10.77 19.84 -0.75
N SER A 18 -11.86 19.49 -0.07
CA SER A 18 -11.95 18.28 0.75
C SER A 18 -12.11 17.04 -0.11
N ASP A 19 -11.73 15.89 0.44
CA ASP A 19 -11.99 14.60 -0.17
C ASP A 19 -13.49 14.38 -0.38
N SER A 20 -13.85 13.97 -1.58
CA SER A 20 -15.22 13.57 -1.92
C SER A 20 -15.21 12.22 -2.63
N ALA A 21 -16.35 11.57 -2.68
CA ALA A 21 -16.51 10.30 -3.40
C ALA A 21 -16.05 10.47 -4.87
N GLY A 22 -15.05 9.69 -5.28
CA GLY A 22 -14.46 9.75 -6.61
C GLY A 22 -13.42 10.86 -6.83
N ARG A 23 -13.08 11.66 -5.81
CA ARG A 23 -12.04 12.72 -5.88
C ARG A 23 -11.11 12.67 -4.68
N ARG A 24 -10.40 11.56 -4.53
CA ARG A 24 -9.43 11.40 -3.44
C ARG A 24 -8.18 12.25 -3.71
N GLN A 25 -7.76 12.97 -2.67
CA GLN A 25 -6.51 13.71 -2.68
C GLN A 25 -5.33 12.77 -2.37
N PRO A 26 -4.10 13.13 -2.78
CA PRO A 26 -2.92 12.42 -2.33
C PRO A 26 -2.84 12.38 -0.82
N VAL A 27 -2.53 11.21 -0.27
CA VAL A 27 -2.39 11.01 1.18
C VAL A 27 -1.05 11.59 1.62
N SER A 28 -1.09 12.58 2.53
CA SER A 28 0.12 13.17 3.11
C SER A 28 0.70 12.37 4.27
N GLN A 29 -0.03 11.37 4.73
CA GLN A 29 0.34 10.58 5.90
C GLN A 29 1.12 9.34 5.51
N VAL A 30 2.26 9.15 6.16
CA VAL A 30 3.11 7.97 5.95
C VAL A 30 2.41 6.72 6.46
N HIS A 31 2.28 5.72 5.59
CA HIS A 31 1.60 4.48 5.92
C HIS A 31 2.06 3.32 5.04
N VAL A 32 1.80 2.11 5.51
CA VAL A 32 1.76 0.90 4.70
C VAL A 32 0.31 0.47 4.63
N ASP A 33 -0.19 0.22 3.43
CA ASP A 33 -1.63 0.04 3.17
C ASP A 33 -2.28 -1.13 3.92
N GLN A 34 -1.48 -2.12 4.32
CA GLN A 34 -1.99 -3.35 4.95
C GLN A 34 -1.07 -3.82 6.08
N THR A 35 -1.67 -4.29 7.17
CA THR A 35 -1.00 -5.17 8.13
C THR A 35 -1.00 -6.62 7.62
N THR A 36 -0.27 -7.51 8.28
CA THR A 36 -0.31 -8.95 7.98
C THR A 36 -1.73 -9.50 8.06
N ALA A 37 -2.47 -9.15 9.13
CA ALA A 37 -3.85 -9.58 9.32
C ALA A 37 -4.77 -9.09 8.19
N SER A 38 -4.66 -7.82 7.81
CA SER A 38 -5.41 -7.25 6.69
C SER A 38 -5.04 -7.90 5.34
N SER A 39 -3.78 -8.26 5.14
CA SER A 39 -3.33 -8.95 3.93
C SER A 39 -3.95 -10.34 3.80
N ILE A 40 -4.01 -11.10 4.90
CA ILE A 40 -4.68 -12.41 4.94
C ILE A 40 -6.18 -12.25 4.68
N ALA A 41 -6.83 -11.29 5.33
CA ALA A 41 -8.24 -11.00 5.11
C ALA A 41 -8.55 -10.64 3.63
N ARG A 42 -7.64 -9.94 2.95
CA ARG A 42 -7.77 -9.67 1.51
C ARG A 42 -7.68 -10.94 0.66
N VAL A 43 -6.80 -11.86 0.99
CA VAL A 43 -6.72 -13.16 0.31
C VAL A 43 -8.08 -13.86 0.38
N HIS A 44 -8.67 -13.95 1.56
CA HIS A 44 -9.99 -14.55 1.74
C HIS A 44 -11.12 -13.81 0.99
N ARG A 45 -11.03 -12.50 0.88
CA ARG A 45 -12.06 -11.66 0.23
C ARG A 45 -12.03 -11.74 -1.29
N HIS A 46 -10.84 -11.86 -1.89
CA HIS A 46 -10.66 -11.64 -3.33
C HIS A 46 -10.31 -12.90 -4.11
N LEU A 47 -9.98 -13.99 -3.45
CA LEU A 47 -9.67 -15.24 -4.11
C LEU A 47 -10.77 -16.29 -3.92
N PRO A 48 -10.91 -17.24 -4.87
CA PRO A 48 -11.77 -18.40 -4.69
C PRO A 48 -11.42 -19.16 -3.43
N ALA A 49 -12.41 -19.59 -2.66
CA ALA A 49 -12.20 -20.32 -1.39
C ALA A 49 -11.33 -21.58 -1.55
N SER A 50 -11.36 -22.20 -2.73
CA SER A 50 -10.52 -23.36 -3.08
C SER A 50 -9.03 -23.06 -3.14
N ASP A 51 -8.66 -21.82 -3.48
CA ASP A 51 -7.26 -21.44 -3.70
C ASP A 51 -6.59 -20.89 -2.44
N VAL A 52 -7.41 -20.38 -1.49
CA VAL A 52 -6.96 -19.72 -0.27
C VAL A 52 -6.04 -20.60 0.60
N PRO A 53 -6.41 -21.86 0.93
CA PRO A 53 -5.57 -22.69 1.81
C PRO A 53 -4.17 -22.89 1.22
N LYS A 54 -4.10 -23.23 -0.06
CA LYS A 54 -2.82 -23.47 -0.74
C LYS A 54 -1.95 -22.21 -0.82
N LEU A 55 -2.57 -21.04 -0.99
CA LEU A 55 -1.83 -19.78 -1.01
C LEU A 55 -1.28 -19.42 0.38
N LEU A 56 -2.08 -19.65 1.43
CA LEU A 56 -1.71 -19.33 2.81
C LEU A 56 -0.71 -20.31 3.42
N GLU A 57 -0.52 -21.50 2.85
CA GLU A 57 0.55 -22.43 3.25
C GLU A 57 1.95 -21.96 2.85
N GLY A 58 2.03 -21.06 1.88
CA GLY A 58 3.26 -20.57 1.32
C GLY A 58 3.51 -19.09 1.54
N ARG A 59 4.66 -18.62 1.08
CA ARG A 59 4.95 -17.19 1.02
C ARG A 59 4.12 -16.52 -0.07
N PHE A 60 3.38 -15.48 0.28
CA PHE A 60 2.72 -14.64 -0.72
C PHE A 60 3.07 -13.16 -0.54
N GLN A 61 2.81 -12.35 -1.56
CA GLN A 61 3.08 -10.93 -1.59
C GLN A 61 1.89 -10.18 -2.18
N ILE A 62 1.62 -9.00 -1.62
CA ILE A 62 0.72 -8.03 -2.24
C ILE A 62 1.59 -6.91 -2.80
N ILE A 63 1.43 -6.67 -4.10
CA ILE A 63 2.19 -5.66 -4.84
C ILE A 63 1.22 -4.67 -5.45
N ASN A 64 1.41 -3.39 -5.14
CA ASN A 64 0.75 -2.28 -5.83
C ASN A 64 1.56 -1.86 -7.04
N LEU A 65 0.87 -1.61 -8.12
CA LEU A 65 1.41 -0.91 -9.27
C LEU A 65 0.92 0.54 -9.21
N TRP A 66 1.84 1.48 -9.12
CA TRP A 66 1.54 2.90 -9.15
C TRP A 66 2.17 3.56 -10.39
N ARG A 67 1.40 4.43 -11.05
CA ARG A 67 1.88 5.26 -12.14
C ARG A 67 1.04 6.53 -12.28
N PRO A 68 1.58 7.62 -12.80
CA PRO A 68 0.77 8.73 -13.31
C PRO A 68 -0.17 8.25 -14.41
N ILE A 69 -1.36 8.83 -14.54
CA ILE A 69 -2.36 8.38 -15.53
C ILE A 69 -2.36 9.27 -16.77
N ALA A 70 -2.40 10.58 -16.59
CA ALA A 70 -2.66 11.53 -17.69
C ALA A 70 -1.51 12.49 -17.97
N ALA A 71 -0.65 12.77 -17.00
CA ALA A 71 0.44 13.72 -17.10
C ALA A 71 1.56 13.34 -16.13
N PRO A 72 2.79 13.86 -16.33
CA PRO A 72 3.89 13.66 -15.39
C PRO A 72 3.55 14.12 -13.98
N ALA A 73 4.06 13.41 -12.98
CA ALA A 73 3.88 13.71 -11.56
C ALA A 73 4.82 14.86 -11.13
N LEU A 74 4.44 16.10 -11.42
CA LEU A 74 5.20 17.29 -11.06
C LEU A 74 4.81 17.84 -9.68
N ASP A 75 3.56 17.63 -9.28
CA ASP A 75 2.99 18.09 -8.03
C ASP A 75 2.64 16.89 -7.17
N TRP A 76 3.12 16.86 -5.92
CA TRP A 76 2.97 15.73 -4.99
C TRP A 76 3.46 14.38 -5.57
N PRO A 77 4.75 14.27 -5.92
CA PRO A 77 5.30 12.99 -6.36
C PRO A 77 5.15 11.94 -5.26
N LEU A 78 5.00 10.69 -5.69
CA LEU A 78 4.98 9.57 -4.74
C LEU A 78 6.33 9.46 -4.05
N ALA A 79 6.36 9.63 -2.73
CA ALA A 79 7.55 9.40 -1.93
C ALA A 79 7.53 7.97 -1.35
N LEU A 80 8.67 7.30 -1.40
CA LEU A 80 8.88 5.97 -0.86
C LEU A 80 10.00 6.01 0.18
N CYS A 81 9.82 5.26 1.26
CA CYS A 81 10.85 5.07 2.27
C CYS A 81 11.61 3.77 2.04
N ASP A 82 12.93 3.83 2.15
CA ASP A 82 13.74 2.61 2.17
C ASP A 82 13.41 1.80 3.42
N TYR A 83 12.77 0.66 3.24
CA TYR A 83 12.35 -0.25 4.30
C TYR A 83 13.47 -0.61 5.29
N ARG A 84 14.72 -0.69 4.81
CA ARG A 84 15.89 -1.01 5.65
C ARG A 84 16.24 0.09 6.65
N SER A 85 15.69 1.28 6.46
CA SER A 85 15.86 2.43 7.35
C SER A 85 14.75 2.56 8.40
N VAL A 86 13.76 1.68 8.38
CA VAL A 86 12.60 1.69 9.28
C VAL A 86 12.76 0.62 10.36
N ASP A 87 12.73 1.01 11.62
CA ASP A 87 12.60 0.09 12.75
C ASP A 87 11.13 -0.28 12.94
N LEU A 88 10.75 -1.47 12.46
CA LEU A 88 9.34 -1.87 12.46
C LEU A 88 8.70 -1.92 13.85
N GLU A 89 9.46 -2.24 14.89
CA GLU A 89 8.93 -2.36 16.25
C GLU A 89 8.69 -0.97 16.88
N LYS A 90 9.58 -0.03 16.63
CA LYS A 90 9.52 1.31 17.24
C LYS A 90 8.75 2.31 16.40
N ASP A 91 8.92 2.23 15.07
CA ASP A 91 8.44 3.26 14.15
C ASP A 91 7.04 2.96 13.64
N THR A 92 6.54 1.70 13.73
CA THR A 92 5.25 1.36 13.15
C THR A 92 4.19 1.02 14.20
N PHE A 93 2.92 1.29 13.86
CA PHE A 93 1.78 0.91 14.68
C PHE A 93 0.52 0.70 13.81
N PRO A 94 -0.30 -0.30 14.13
CA PRO A 94 -1.52 -0.56 13.39
C PRO A 94 -2.59 0.48 13.70
N VAL A 95 -3.39 0.83 12.70
CA VAL A 95 -4.54 1.73 12.82
C VAL A 95 -5.73 1.13 12.09
N ALA A 96 -6.84 1.01 12.79
CA ALA A 96 -8.09 0.57 12.20
C ALA A 96 -8.54 1.54 11.10
N ARG A 97 -8.98 1.00 9.98
CA ARG A 97 -9.56 1.73 8.88
C ARG A 97 -11.00 1.29 8.68
N ILE A 98 -11.92 2.23 8.87
CA ILE A 98 -13.34 2.00 8.60
C ILE A 98 -13.64 2.56 7.22
N SER A 99 -14.20 1.75 6.34
CA SER A 99 -14.64 2.15 5.01
C SER A 99 -16.01 1.54 4.70
N ALA A 100 -16.64 1.98 3.62
CA ALA A 100 -17.89 1.38 3.14
C ALA A 100 -17.74 -0.11 2.79
N GLU A 101 -16.54 -0.57 2.52
CA GLU A 101 -16.18 -1.96 2.22
C GLU A 101 -15.97 -2.81 3.49
N GLY A 102 -16.06 -2.20 4.67
CA GLY A 102 -15.88 -2.84 5.96
C GLY A 102 -14.67 -2.34 6.75
N MET A 103 -14.38 -3.04 7.84
CA MET A 103 -13.21 -2.77 8.67
C MET A 103 -11.96 -3.37 8.03
N GLY A 104 -10.90 -2.61 8.02
CA GLY A 104 -9.56 -3.01 7.64
C GLY A 104 -8.54 -2.44 8.62
N GLU A 105 -7.27 -2.68 8.34
CA GLU A 105 -6.18 -2.17 9.16
C GLU A 105 -5.03 -1.72 8.26
N THR A 106 -4.47 -0.57 8.56
CA THR A 106 -3.26 -0.04 7.91
C THR A 106 -2.15 0.07 8.94
N MET A 107 -0.92 0.07 8.50
CA MET A 107 0.22 0.33 9.36
C MET A 107 0.66 1.78 9.17
N ARG A 108 0.67 2.56 10.23
CA ARG A 108 1.23 3.92 10.21
C ARG A 108 2.67 3.91 10.63
N VAL A 109 3.41 4.91 10.16
CA VAL A 109 4.83 5.06 10.45
C VAL A 109 5.04 6.38 11.16
N LYS A 110 5.70 6.34 12.32
CA LYS A 110 6.15 7.52 13.07
C LYS A 110 7.33 8.16 12.35
N TYR A 111 7.56 9.42 12.65
CA TYR A 111 8.77 10.09 12.18
C TYR A 111 10.02 9.51 12.86
N ASN A 112 11.06 9.29 12.05
CA ASN A 112 12.40 8.97 12.52
C ASN A 112 13.40 9.62 11.57
N GLU A 113 14.39 10.32 12.11
CA GLU A 113 15.41 11.02 11.32
C GLU A 113 16.29 10.10 10.47
N ASN A 114 16.37 8.82 10.84
CA ASN A 114 17.13 7.81 10.09
C ASN A 114 16.39 7.30 8.84
N HIS A 115 15.12 7.63 8.67
CA HIS A 115 14.36 7.22 7.50
C HIS A 115 14.93 7.80 6.21
N LYS A 116 15.17 6.96 5.23
CA LYS A 116 15.70 7.34 3.92
C LYS A 116 14.58 7.40 2.90
N TRP A 117 14.25 8.62 2.51
CA TRP A 117 13.18 8.91 1.56
C TRP A 117 13.70 9.10 0.16
N MET A 118 12.95 8.63 -0.83
CA MET A 118 13.21 8.82 -2.25
C MET A 118 11.93 9.08 -3.01
N TYR A 119 12.02 9.78 -4.10
CA TYR A 119 10.94 9.98 -5.06
C TYR A 119 11.50 10.21 -6.45
N LEU A 120 10.70 9.94 -7.48
CA LEU A 120 11.04 10.25 -8.87
C LEU A 120 10.27 11.51 -9.26
N TYR A 121 11.00 12.61 -9.44
CA TYR A 121 10.42 13.88 -9.91
C TYR A 121 10.07 13.77 -11.39
N GLY A 122 8.87 14.24 -11.74
CA GLY A 122 8.44 14.23 -13.13
C GLY A 122 8.16 12.87 -13.73
N MET A 123 7.95 11.84 -12.87
CA MET A 123 7.58 10.50 -13.33
C MET A 123 6.45 10.55 -14.35
N THR A 124 6.67 9.93 -15.51
CA THR A 124 5.75 9.97 -16.64
C THR A 124 4.74 8.82 -16.61
N PRO A 125 3.65 8.89 -17.41
CA PRO A 125 2.68 7.77 -17.49
C PRO A 125 3.24 6.47 -18.04
N GLU A 126 4.38 6.47 -18.70
CA GLU A 126 5.09 5.29 -19.21
C GLU A 126 5.90 4.57 -18.15
N GLU A 127 6.18 5.25 -17.03
CA GLU A 127 6.94 4.71 -15.91
C GLU A 127 6.02 4.14 -14.85
N ILE A 128 6.48 3.08 -14.19
CA ILE A 128 5.73 2.41 -13.11
C ILE A 128 6.60 2.22 -11.88
N VAL A 129 5.97 2.27 -10.71
CA VAL A 129 6.57 1.83 -9.44
C VAL A 129 5.82 0.63 -8.93
N LEU A 130 6.56 -0.42 -8.61
CA LEU A 130 6.02 -1.59 -7.91
C LEU A 130 6.27 -1.42 -6.41
N ILE A 131 5.21 -1.28 -5.66
CA ILE A 131 5.26 -1.10 -4.21
C ILE A 131 4.86 -2.42 -3.55
N LYS A 132 5.82 -3.05 -2.90
CA LYS A 132 5.56 -4.26 -2.12
C LYS A 132 5.07 -3.86 -0.72
N TRP A 133 3.84 -4.27 -0.36
CA TRP A 133 3.25 -3.91 0.91
C TRP A 133 3.61 -4.86 2.04
N GLN A 134 3.51 -6.16 1.77
CA GLN A 134 3.75 -7.18 2.78
C GLN A 134 4.32 -8.43 2.14
N VAL A 135 5.22 -9.06 2.89
CA VAL A 135 5.61 -10.44 2.66
C VAL A 135 5.09 -11.24 3.85
N VAL A 136 4.13 -12.09 3.62
CA VAL A 136 3.70 -13.07 4.62
C VAL A 136 4.51 -14.33 4.38
N SER A 137 5.41 -14.62 5.31
CA SER A 137 6.13 -15.89 5.34
C SER A 137 5.66 -16.66 6.55
N PHE A 138 4.97 -17.77 6.33
CA PHE A 138 4.74 -18.73 7.40
C PHE A 138 6.01 -19.55 7.54
N VAL A 139 6.75 -19.31 8.61
CA VAL A 139 7.86 -20.21 9.00
C VAL A 139 7.21 -21.52 9.43
N ARG A 140 7.37 -22.58 8.66
CA ARG A 140 7.07 -23.93 9.16
C ARG A 140 8.09 -24.19 10.27
N THR A 141 7.64 -24.14 11.51
CA THR A 141 8.38 -24.77 12.63
C THR A 141 8.28 -26.28 12.39
N TYR A 142 9.40 -26.88 11.99
CA TYR A 142 9.55 -28.33 11.97
C TYR A 142 9.78 -28.83 13.38
#